data_e031f39f8c17dcd3a1e8400016fa4685
#
_entry.id   e031f39f8c17dcd3a1e8400016fa4685
#
_cell.length_a   1.000
_cell.length_b   1.000
_cell.length_c   1.000
_cell.angle_alpha   90.00
_cell.angle_beta   90.00
_cell.angle_gamma   90.00
#
_symmetry.space_group_name_H-M   'P 1'
#
loop_
_entity.id
_entity.type
_entity.pdbx_description
1 polymer ?
#
loop_
_entity_poly.entity_id
_entity_poly.type
_entity_poly.pdbx_seq_one_letter_code
_entity_poly.pdbx_strand_id
1 'polypeptide(L)'
;PSNTLIILTTSNQNQLLPTIVSRLKKIRFRKLSHQDVVDILSLKISDEKKVKELADISDGSLCIASTLLKKEDIYVWAKDFVGILINKKHPEGIFSIAAKIDKMDVEDVNLFFDIIFKFYIKHSKDLKDIDSYQKFLNQYRLAITSLKKGVKKKLIVESFYFRLT
;
A
#
# COMPACT_ATOMS: atom_id res chain seq x y z
N PRO A 1 -23.49 3.13 -35.00
CA PRO A 1 -22.89 2.10 -35.87
C PRO A 1 -23.35 0.74 -35.37
N SER A 2 -23.89 -0.09 -36.27
CA SER A 2 -24.56 -1.35 -35.93
C SER A 2 -23.62 -2.48 -35.49
N ASN A 3 -22.29 -2.29 -35.55
CA ASN A 3 -21.28 -3.31 -35.24
C ASN A 3 -20.17 -2.78 -34.32
N THR A 4 -20.52 -1.95 -33.32
CA THR A 4 -19.53 -1.37 -32.41
C THR A 4 -19.75 -1.86 -30.98
N LEU A 5 -18.74 -2.46 -30.38
CA LEU A 5 -18.70 -2.81 -28.95
C LEU A 5 -17.83 -1.78 -28.20
N ILE A 6 -18.43 -1.14 -27.21
CA ILE A 6 -17.72 -0.20 -26.33
C ILE A 6 -17.50 -0.87 -24.97
N ILE A 7 -16.23 -0.97 -24.55
CA ILE A 7 -15.84 -1.52 -23.26
C ILE A 7 -15.26 -0.38 -22.42
N LEU A 8 -15.87 -0.13 -21.26
CA LEU A 8 -15.39 0.84 -20.27
C LEU A 8 -14.83 0.09 -19.07
N THR A 9 -13.64 0.44 -18.64
CA THR A 9 -13.02 -0.11 -17.43
C THR A 9 -12.87 0.99 -16.38
N THR A 10 -13.20 0.67 -15.13
CA THR A 10 -13.03 1.59 -14.00
C THR A 10 -12.74 0.82 -12.71
N SER A 11 -11.92 1.38 -11.84
CA SER A 11 -11.71 0.89 -10.48
C SER A 11 -12.78 1.39 -9.50
N ASN A 12 -13.50 2.47 -9.87
CA ASN A 12 -14.52 3.07 -9.00
C ASN A 12 -15.78 3.41 -9.80
N GLN A 13 -16.78 2.55 -9.71
CA GLN A 13 -18.05 2.74 -10.38
C GLN A 13 -18.79 4.01 -9.96
N ASN A 14 -18.62 4.48 -8.72
CA ASN A 14 -19.33 5.64 -8.19
C ASN A 14 -18.86 6.98 -8.81
N GLN A 15 -17.74 6.98 -9.52
CA GLN A 15 -17.24 8.14 -10.25
C GLN A 15 -17.85 8.25 -11.66
N LEU A 16 -18.58 7.24 -12.12
CA LEU A 16 -19.24 7.27 -13.42
C LEU A 16 -20.60 7.92 -13.31
N LEU A 17 -20.98 8.66 -14.36
CA LEU A 17 -22.31 9.25 -14.43
C LEU A 17 -23.40 8.17 -14.42
N PRO A 18 -24.46 8.33 -13.63
CA PRO A 18 -25.56 7.36 -13.55
C PRO A 18 -26.18 7.02 -14.92
N THR A 19 -26.23 7.99 -15.80
CA THR A 19 -26.70 7.84 -17.19
C THR A 19 -25.87 6.90 -18.04
N ILE A 20 -24.57 6.80 -17.77
CA ILE A 20 -23.65 5.85 -18.43
C ILE A 20 -23.85 4.47 -17.81
N VAL A 21 -23.86 4.41 -16.47
CA VAL A 21 -23.95 3.15 -15.73
C VAL A 21 -25.25 2.39 -16.04
N SER A 22 -26.38 3.11 -16.23
CA SER A 22 -27.68 2.50 -16.55
C SER A 22 -27.75 1.85 -17.94
N ARG A 23 -26.87 2.23 -18.87
CA ARG A 23 -26.84 1.74 -20.25
C ARG A 23 -25.80 0.64 -20.49
N LEU A 24 -25.03 0.27 -19.47
CA LEU A 24 -23.94 -0.69 -19.60
C LEU A 24 -24.27 -2.01 -18.89
N LYS A 25 -23.87 -3.11 -19.52
CA LYS A 25 -23.80 -4.40 -18.83
C LYS A 25 -22.57 -4.43 -17.93
N LYS A 26 -22.78 -4.61 -16.63
CA LYS A 26 -21.71 -4.61 -15.64
C LYS A 26 -21.10 -6.00 -15.51
N ILE A 27 -19.80 -6.08 -15.64
CA ILE A 27 -19.01 -7.28 -15.35
C ILE A 27 -18.06 -6.93 -14.22
N ARG A 28 -18.17 -7.60 -13.08
CA ARG A 28 -17.30 -7.39 -11.94
C ARG A 28 -16.16 -8.38 -11.97
N PHE A 29 -14.93 -7.88 -12.01
CA PHE A 29 -13.73 -8.66 -11.78
C PHE A 29 -13.49 -8.77 -10.28
N ARG A 30 -13.30 -9.99 -9.78
CA ARG A 30 -12.92 -10.23 -8.38
C ARG A 30 -11.42 -10.10 -8.24
N LYS A 31 -10.97 -9.84 -7.01
CA LYS A 31 -9.56 -10.00 -6.66
C LYS A 31 -9.14 -11.44 -6.91
N LEU A 32 -7.88 -11.63 -7.29
CA LEU A 32 -7.29 -12.96 -7.39
C LEU A 32 -7.19 -13.59 -5.99
N SER A 33 -7.25 -14.91 -5.92
CA SER A 33 -6.95 -15.61 -4.67
C SER A 33 -5.46 -15.44 -4.34
N HIS A 34 -5.09 -15.66 -3.08
CA HIS A 34 -3.69 -15.65 -2.67
C HIS A 34 -2.87 -16.66 -3.49
N GLN A 35 -3.42 -17.86 -3.73
CA GLN A 35 -2.75 -18.90 -4.49
C GLN A 35 -2.55 -18.50 -5.96
N ASP A 36 -3.55 -17.91 -6.62
CA ASP A 36 -3.41 -17.42 -7.99
C ASP A 36 -2.27 -16.40 -8.11
N VAL A 37 -2.15 -15.49 -7.11
CA VAL A 37 -1.06 -14.50 -7.09
C VAL A 37 0.29 -15.19 -6.89
N VAL A 38 0.39 -16.17 -5.97
CA VAL A 38 1.60 -16.96 -5.75
C VAL A 38 2.02 -17.66 -7.04
N ASP A 39 1.09 -18.36 -7.70
CA ASP A 39 1.37 -19.11 -8.93
C ASP A 39 1.90 -18.21 -10.05
N ILE A 40 1.27 -17.05 -10.24
CA ILE A 40 1.71 -16.09 -11.26
C ILE A 40 3.07 -15.46 -10.93
N LEU A 41 3.33 -15.13 -9.66
CA LEU A 41 4.61 -14.55 -9.24
C LEU A 41 5.74 -15.57 -9.32
N SER A 42 5.48 -16.84 -9.01
CA SER A 42 6.46 -17.92 -9.10
C SER A 42 6.99 -18.17 -10.52
N LEU A 43 6.24 -17.76 -11.55
CA LEU A 43 6.72 -17.77 -12.93
C LEU A 43 7.84 -16.76 -13.19
N LYS A 44 7.99 -15.74 -12.32
CA LYS A 44 8.94 -14.64 -12.50
C LYS A 44 10.00 -14.54 -11.41
N ILE A 45 9.76 -15.16 -10.27
CA ILE A 45 10.59 -15.04 -9.08
C ILE A 45 10.87 -16.45 -8.54
N SER A 46 12.14 -16.79 -8.39
CA SER A 46 12.56 -18.08 -7.84
C SER A 46 12.54 -18.13 -6.31
N ASP A 47 12.51 -16.99 -5.63
CA ASP A 47 12.48 -16.93 -4.16
C ASP A 47 11.05 -17.11 -3.65
N GLU A 48 10.72 -18.31 -3.21
CA GLU A 48 9.38 -18.65 -2.69
C GLU A 48 8.97 -17.80 -1.49
N LYS A 49 9.90 -17.41 -0.62
CA LYS A 49 9.60 -16.58 0.54
C LYS A 49 9.16 -15.18 0.11
N LYS A 50 9.90 -14.60 -0.82
CA LYS A 50 9.56 -13.30 -1.41
C LYS A 50 8.23 -13.34 -2.16
N VAL A 51 7.96 -14.42 -2.91
CA VAL A 51 6.68 -14.63 -3.60
C VAL A 51 5.51 -14.61 -2.61
N LYS A 52 5.59 -15.37 -1.52
CA LYS A 52 4.55 -15.42 -0.49
C LYS A 52 4.34 -14.07 0.19
N GLU A 53 5.43 -13.40 0.58
CA GLU A 53 5.36 -12.05 1.20
C GLU A 53 4.67 -11.03 0.26
N LEU A 54 5.01 -11.04 -1.03
CA LEU A 54 4.40 -10.15 -2.02
C LEU A 54 2.93 -10.49 -2.28
N ALA A 55 2.59 -11.76 -2.35
CA ALA A 55 1.20 -12.21 -2.52
C ALA A 55 0.32 -11.76 -1.34
N ASP A 56 0.83 -11.87 -0.12
CA ASP A 56 0.13 -11.42 1.09
C ASP A 56 -0.14 -9.91 1.08
N ILE A 57 0.86 -9.11 0.70
CA ILE A 57 0.75 -7.63 0.72
C ILE A 57 -0.07 -7.12 -0.45
N SER A 58 -0.05 -7.81 -1.59
CA SER A 58 -0.77 -7.40 -2.79
C SER A 58 -2.29 -7.51 -2.67
N ASP A 59 -2.79 -8.30 -1.71
CA ASP A 59 -4.22 -8.50 -1.45
C ASP A 59 -5.01 -8.83 -2.75
N GLY A 60 -4.48 -9.77 -3.53
CA GLY A 60 -5.08 -10.22 -4.79
C GLY A 60 -4.90 -9.28 -5.98
N SER A 61 -4.01 -8.27 -5.89
CA SER A 61 -3.71 -7.33 -6.96
C SER A 61 -2.34 -7.58 -7.58
N LEU A 62 -2.28 -8.11 -8.79
CA LEU A 62 -1.02 -8.27 -9.53
C LEU A 62 -0.37 -6.93 -9.87
N CYS A 63 -1.15 -5.86 -10.01
CA CYS A 63 -0.62 -4.52 -10.22
C CYS A 63 0.22 -4.08 -9.03
N ILE A 64 -0.29 -4.24 -7.81
CA ILE A 64 0.45 -3.95 -6.59
C ILE A 64 1.68 -4.84 -6.48
N ALA A 65 1.54 -6.15 -6.67
CA ALA A 65 2.66 -7.08 -6.62
C ALA A 65 3.78 -6.70 -7.60
N SER A 66 3.43 -6.38 -8.85
CA SER A 66 4.40 -5.98 -9.87
C SER A 66 5.06 -4.62 -9.56
N THR A 67 4.32 -3.69 -8.96
CA THR A 67 4.87 -2.39 -8.52
C THR A 67 5.87 -2.57 -7.40
N LEU A 68 5.57 -3.43 -6.42
CA LEU A 68 6.48 -3.76 -5.32
C LEU A 68 7.77 -4.42 -5.80
N LEU A 69 7.69 -5.23 -6.85
CA LEU A 69 8.88 -5.81 -7.49
C LEU A 69 9.78 -4.77 -8.15
N LYS A 70 9.17 -3.79 -8.82
CA LYS A 70 9.92 -2.71 -9.49
C LYS A 70 10.52 -1.71 -8.51
N LYS A 71 9.88 -1.53 -7.36
CA LYS A 71 10.25 -0.54 -6.32
C LYS A 71 10.63 -1.27 -5.04
N GLU A 72 11.58 -2.21 -5.16
CA GLU A 72 12.01 -3.06 -4.05
C GLU A 72 12.56 -2.26 -2.86
N ASP A 73 13.24 -1.15 -3.13
CA ASP A 73 13.77 -0.28 -2.09
C ASP A 73 12.67 0.26 -1.16
N ILE A 74 11.55 0.72 -1.73
CA ILE A 74 10.41 1.22 -0.95
C ILE A 74 9.81 0.10 -0.10
N TYR A 75 9.71 -1.09 -0.67
CA TYR A 75 9.24 -2.26 0.04
C TYR A 75 10.11 -2.58 1.25
N VAL A 76 11.43 -2.62 1.07
CA VAL A 76 12.39 -2.89 2.14
C VAL A 76 12.30 -1.81 3.22
N TRP A 77 12.31 -0.53 2.85
CA TRP A 77 12.23 0.56 3.83
C TRP A 77 10.90 0.58 4.60
N ALA A 78 9.79 0.25 3.97
CA ALA A 78 8.52 0.14 4.67
C ALA A 78 8.50 -1.03 5.66
N LYS A 79 9.10 -2.18 5.28
CA LYS A 79 9.26 -3.34 6.15
C LYS A 79 10.14 -3.02 7.36
N ASP A 80 11.28 -2.36 7.13
CA ASP A 80 12.20 -1.93 8.19
C ASP A 80 11.53 -0.92 9.13
N PHE A 81 10.80 0.06 8.56
CA PHE A 81 10.05 1.04 9.34
C PHE A 81 9.06 0.38 10.29
N VAL A 82 8.26 -0.58 9.80
CA VAL A 82 7.30 -1.31 10.64
C VAL A 82 8.03 -2.18 11.67
N GLY A 83 9.14 -2.79 11.30
CA GLY A 83 9.99 -3.55 12.22
C GLY A 83 10.50 -2.68 13.37
N ILE A 84 10.97 -1.46 13.11
CA ILE A 84 11.40 -0.49 14.12
C ILE A 84 10.20 -0.06 14.99
N LEU A 85 9.05 0.24 14.37
CA LEU A 85 7.84 0.68 15.05
C LEU A 85 7.31 -0.37 16.04
N ILE A 86 7.25 -1.64 15.63
CA ILE A 86 6.70 -2.73 16.46
C ILE A 86 7.68 -3.12 17.58
N ASN A 87 8.98 -3.23 17.25
CA ASN A 87 9.98 -3.69 18.21
C ASN A 87 10.49 -2.58 19.12
N LYS A 88 10.24 -1.30 18.78
CA LYS A 88 10.73 -0.11 19.51
C LYS A 88 12.26 -0.11 19.69
N LYS A 89 12.98 -0.71 18.73
CA LYS A 89 14.46 -0.80 18.71
C LYS A 89 15.02 0.06 17.59
N HIS A 90 16.19 0.67 17.85
CA HIS A 90 16.94 1.43 16.84
C HIS A 90 16.15 2.55 16.15
N PRO A 91 15.55 3.50 16.91
CA PRO A 91 14.75 4.59 16.34
C PRO A 91 15.56 5.49 15.39
N GLU A 92 16.89 5.49 15.49
CA GLU A 92 17.79 6.19 14.58
C GLU A 92 17.65 5.76 13.11
N GLY A 93 17.22 4.51 12.86
CA GLY A 93 16.92 4.01 11.52
C GLY A 93 15.82 4.79 10.81
N ILE A 94 14.88 5.36 11.57
CA ILE A 94 13.76 6.17 11.04
C ILE A 94 14.27 7.42 10.32
N PHE A 95 15.30 8.10 10.87
CA PHE A 95 15.86 9.30 10.23
C PHE A 95 16.52 8.97 8.90
N SER A 96 17.18 7.81 8.80
CA SER A 96 17.76 7.33 7.54
C SER A 96 16.66 7.05 6.50
N ILE A 97 15.60 6.36 6.88
CA ILE A 97 14.45 6.09 6.00
C ILE A 97 13.79 7.40 5.58
N ALA A 98 13.52 8.31 6.52
CA ALA A 98 12.91 9.60 6.25
C ALA A 98 13.71 10.46 5.26
N ALA A 99 15.05 10.43 5.37
CA ALA A 99 15.94 11.14 4.43
C ALA A 99 15.91 10.55 3.02
N LYS A 100 15.73 9.23 2.88
CA LYS A 100 15.55 8.57 1.58
C LYS A 100 14.19 8.93 0.96
N ILE A 101 13.12 8.86 1.76
CA ILE A 101 11.74 9.18 1.35
C ILE A 101 11.59 10.66 0.93
N ASP A 102 12.34 11.57 1.55
CA ASP A 102 12.29 13.00 1.20
C ASP A 102 12.66 13.30 -0.27
N LYS A 103 13.47 12.42 -0.88
CA LYS A 103 13.94 12.53 -2.27
C LYS A 103 12.98 11.91 -3.30
N MET A 104 11.97 11.20 -2.86
CA MET A 104 11.04 10.48 -3.73
C MET A 104 9.92 11.38 -4.24
N ASP A 105 9.18 10.95 -5.27
CA ASP A 105 7.95 11.60 -5.68
C ASP A 105 6.79 11.31 -4.71
N VAL A 106 5.67 12.00 -4.90
CA VAL A 106 4.49 11.88 -4.03
C VAL A 106 3.84 10.50 -4.15
N GLU A 107 3.87 9.91 -5.35
CA GLU A 107 3.27 8.59 -5.61
C GLU A 107 4.04 7.50 -4.87
N ASP A 108 5.35 7.57 -4.86
CA ASP A 108 6.23 6.64 -4.14
C ASP A 108 6.08 6.75 -2.63
N VAL A 109 5.90 7.96 -2.12
CA VAL A 109 5.62 8.16 -0.68
C VAL A 109 4.24 7.63 -0.30
N ASN A 110 3.23 7.78 -1.15
CA ASN A 110 1.92 7.13 -0.94
C ASN A 110 2.08 5.61 -0.90
N LEU A 111 2.80 5.03 -1.87
CA LEU A 111 3.09 3.59 -1.88
C LEU A 111 3.79 3.13 -0.60
N PHE A 112 4.78 3.87 -0.12
CA PHE A 112 5.47 3.59 1.15
C PHE A 112 4.49 3.51 2.32
N PHE A 113 3.59 4.48 2.48
CA PHE A 113 2.60 4.47 3.55
C PHE A 113 1.56 3.36 3.39
N ASP A 114 1.15 3.03 2.16
CA ASP A 114 0.23 1.93 1.89
C ASP A 114 0.85 0.58 2.28
N ILE A 115 2.15 0.39 2.02
CA ILE A 115 2.88 -0.81 2.43
C ILE A 115 3.00 -0.87 3.96
N ILE A 116 3.37 0.24 4.62
CA ILE A 116 3.41 0.33 6.08
C ILE A 116 2.07 -0.08 6.68
N PHE A 117 0.97 0.44 6.14
CA PHE A 117 -0.37 0.11 6.60
C PHE A 117 -0.63 -1.41 6.55
N LYS A 118 -0.32 -2.04 5.43
CA LYS A 118 -0.52 -3.48 5.24
C LYS A 118 0.39 -4.32 6.14
N PHE A 119 1.67 -3.94 6.26
CA PHE A 119 2.60 -4.62 7.16
C PHE A 119 2.19 -4.48 8.62
N TYR A 120 1.78 -3.28 9.04
CA TYR A 120 1.35 -3.04 10.40
C TYR A 120 0.16 -3.92 10.77
N ILE A 121 -0.89 -3.95 9.93
CA ILE A 121 -2.05 -4.81 10.14
C ILE A 121 -1.66 -6.28 10.24
N LYS A 122 -0.76 -6.75 9.37
CA LYS A 122 -0.36 -8.15 9.32
C LYS A 122 0.48 -8.59 10.53
N HIS A 123 1.36 -7.71 11.01
CA HIS A 123 2.39 -8.09 11.99
C HIS A 123 2.18 -7.48 13.38
N SER A 124 1.25 -6.53 13.56
CA SER A 124 0.97 -5.96 14.87
C SER A 124 0.21 -6.96 15.73
N LYS A 125 0.84 -7.35 16.84
CA LYS A 125 0.18 -8.16 17.89
C LYS A 125 -0.87 -7.33 18.66
N ASP A 126 -0.77 -6.01 18.58
CA ASP A 126 -1.58 -5.03 19.29
C ASP A 126 -2.91 -4.72 18.57
N LEU A 127 -3.21 -5.38 17.44
CA LEU A 127 -4.50 -5.25 16.74
C LEU A 127 -5.71 -5.72 17.58
N LYS A 128 -5.44 -6.36 18.74
CA LYS A 128 -6.48 -6.67 19.73
C LYS A 128 -6.89 -5.44 20.55
N ASP A 129 -6.06 -4.41 20.57
CA ASP A 129 -6.35 -3.13 21.20
C ASP A 129 -6.90 -2.17 20.14
N ILE A 130 -8.19 -1.89 20.25
CA ILE A 130 -8.94 -0.99 19.36
C ILE A 130 -8.32 0.42 19.37
N ASP A 131 -7.83 0.88 20.52
CA ASP A 131 -7.28 2.22 20.69
C ASP A 131 -5.97 2.38 19.91
N SER A 132 -5.07 1.41 19.99
CA SER A 132 -3.82 1.38 19.20
C SER A 132 -4.10 1.36 17.70
N TYR A 133 -5.09 0.59 17.27
CA TYR A 133 -5.50 0.55 15.88
C TYR A 133 -6.09 1.88 15.41
N GLN A 134 -6.96 2.50 16.19
CA GLN A 134 -7.53 3.81 15.88
C GLN A 134 -6.45 4.90 15.85
N LYS A 135 -5.51 4.87 16.80
CA LYS A 135 -4.34 5.77 16.82
C LYS A 135 -3.54 5.65 15.53
N PHE A 136 -3.24 4.42 15.10
CA PHE A 136 -2.52 4.16 13.85
C PHE A 136 -3.29 4.69 12.62
N LEU A 137 -4.59 4.38 12.51
CA LEU A 137 -5.43 4.87 11.41
C LEU A 137 -5.49 6.39 11.33
N ASN A 138 -5.60 7.07 12.48
CA ASN A 138 -5.64 8.52 12.53
C ASN A 138 -4.31 9.13 12.07
N GLN A 139 -3.17 8.55 12.50
CA GLN A 139 -1.86 9.01 12.06
C GLN A 139 -1.63 8.73 10.56
N TYR A 140 -2.05 7.57 10.06
CA TYR A 140 -2.00 7.25 8.64
C TYR A 140 -2.79 8.27 7.80
N ARG A 141 -4.03 8.57 8.18
CA ARG A 141 -4.85 9.58 7.48
C ARG A 141 -4.21 10.96 7.52
N LEU A 142 -3.63 11.33 8.67
CA LEU A 142 -2.92 12.60 8.83
C LEU A 142 -1.70 12.66 7.91
N ALA A 143 -0.90 11.60 7.81
CA ALA A 143 0.26 11.53 6.93
C ALA A 143 -0.14 11.72 5.47
N ILE A 144 -1.15 10.99 4.97
CA ILE A 144 -1.64 11.11 3.59
C ILE A 144 -2.21 12.52 3.32
N THR A 145 -2.94 13.09 4.28
CA THR A 145 -3.48 14.45 4.14
C THR A 145 -2.38 15.50 4.09
N SER A 146 -1.34 15.36 4.94
CA SER A 146 -0.19 16.26 4.98
C SER A 146 0.63 16.19 3.70
N LEU A 147 0.78 14.99 3.12
CA LEU A 147 1.44 14.78 1.83
C LEU A 147 0.71 15.53 0.70
N LYS A 148 -0.62 15.44 0.65
CA LYS A 148 -1.44 16.18 -0.32
C LYS A 148 -1.35 17.71 -0.17
N LYS A 149 -1.09 18.19 1.05
CA LYS A 149 -0.89 19.61 1.36
C LYS A 149 0.53 20.11 1.09
N GLY A 150 1.43 19.25 0.59
CA GLY A 150 2.81 19.61 0.27
C GLY A 150 3.73 19.77 1.49
N VAL A 151 3.37 19.17 2.64
CA VAL A 151 4.26 19.14 3.81
C VAL A 151 5.51 18.33 3.46
N LYS A 152 6.67 18.74 3.97
CA LYS A 152 7.95 18.10 3.72
C LYS A 152 7.89 16.60 4.11
N LYS A 153 8.22 15.73 3.19
CA LYS A 153 8.03 14.28 3.31
C LYS A 153 8.80 13.68 4.48
N LYS A 154 10.03 14.15 4.69
CA LYS A 154 10.85 13.78 5.85
C LYS A 154 10.10 14.02 7.17
N LEU A 155 9.51 15.21 7.35
CA LEU A 155 8.78 15.56 8.57
C LEU A 155 7.52 14.70 8.75
N ILE A 156 6.85 14.33 7.66
CA ILE A 156 5.68 13.45 7.71
C ILE A 156 6.08 12.08 8.27
N VAL A 157 7.16 11.48 7.74
CA VAL A 157 7.64 10.16 8.16
C VAL A 157 8.08 10.17 9.63
N GLU A 158 8.87 11.17 10.04
CA GLU A 158 9.33 11.33 11.43
C GLU A 158 8.16 11.54 12.39
N SER A 159 7.24 12.48 12.06
CA SER A 159 6.04 12.75 12.87
C SER A 159 5.12 11.53 12.99
N PHE A 160 4.97 10.77 11.90
CA PHE A 160 4.18 9.54 11.90
C PHE A 160 4.74 8.52 12.91
N TYR A 161 6.06 8.32 12.91
CA TYR A 161 6.72 7.43 13.87
C TYR A 161 6.54 7.90 15.31
N PHE A 162 6.95 9.15 15.63
CA PHE A 162 6.95 9.66 17.01
C PHE A 162 5.55 9.79 17.63
N ARG A 163 4.53 9.92 16.80
CA ARG A 163 3.14 9.93 17.33
C ARG A 163 2.58 8.54 17.61
N LEU A 164 3.20 7.50 17.07
CA LEU A 164 2.77 6.11 17.30
C LEU A 164 3.53 5.45 18.46
N THR A 165 4.74 5.89 18.74
CA THR A 165 5.54 5.44 19.89
C THR A 165 5.22 6.20 21.16
#